data_7bd2c1b43e570fce785a6f6428e6be13
#
_entry.id   7bd2c1b43e570fce785a6f6428e6be13
#
_cell.length_a   1.000
_cell.length_b   1.000
_cell.length_c   1.000
_cell.angle_alpha   90.00
_cell.angle_beta   90.00
_cell.angle_gamma   90.00
#
_symmetry.space_group_name_H-M   'P 1'
#
loop_
_entity.id
_entity.type
_entity.pdbx_description
1 polymer ?
#
loop_
_entity_poly.entity_id
_entity_poly.type
_entity_poly.pdbx_seq_one_letter_code
_entity_poly.pdbx_strand_id
1 'polypeptide(L)'
;MQKKLNSFLREIEKRNSHEPEFMQAVKEVAEDLIPYIIKQDIYHGKNILMRMCEPERVLMFRVNWVDDNGEIRVNRGYRIEMNSAIGPYKGGLRFHPSVNLSILKFLAFEQVFKNSLTTLPMGGGKGGSDFDPKNKSDSEVMRFCQSFMTELFRHIGPNTDIPAGDIGVGGREIGYMFGQYKRLKNEFTGVLTGKGVSWGGSLIRPEATGYGTVYFAEDMLNYEGNSLKGKTVTISGAGNVAPVSYTHLTLPTTRWV
;
A
#
# COMPACT_ATOMS: atom_id res chain seq x y z
N MET A 1 20.40 3.71 -25.05
CA MET A 1 19.58 3.24 -23.92
C MET A 1 20.06 3.85 -22.61
N GLN A 2 21.27 3.54 -22.13
CA GLN A 2 21.84 4.05 -20.86
C GLN A 2 21.81 5.58 -20.71
N LYS A 3 22.08 6.33 -21.78
CA LYS A 3 22.04 7.82 -21.78
C LYS A 3 20.60 8.33 -21.47
N LYS A 4 19.55 7.68 -21.98
CA LYS A 4 18.15 8.07 -21.72
C LYS A 4 17.75 7.74 -20.28
N LEU A 5 18.12 6.57 -19.78
CA LEU A 5 17.91 6.19 -18.38
C LEU A 5 18.58 7.18 -17.43
N ASN A 6 19.86 7.45 -17.62
CA ASN A 6 20.60 8.39 -16.78
C ASN A 6 20.04 9.83 -16.83
N SER A 7 19.57 10.27 -18.01
CA SER A 7 18.92 11.57 -18.15
C SER A 7 17.61 11.63 -17.38
N PHE A 8 16.79 10.59 -17.50
CA PHE A 8 15.53 10.45 -16.76
C PHE A 8 15.76 10.47 -15.25
N LEU A 9 16.65 9.62 -14.74
CA LEU A 9 16.93 9.55 -13.30
C LEU A 9 17.42 10.87 -12.72
N ARG A 10 18.31 11.58 -13.42
CA ARG A 10 18.78 12.91 -13.01
C ARG A 10 17.66 13.94 -12.93
N GLU A 11 16.67 13.85 -13.81
CA GLU A 11 15.54 14.77 -13.81
C GLU A 11 14.59 14.53 -12.61
N ILE A 12 14.32 13.26 -12.29
CA ILE A 12 13.54 12.90 -11.10
C ILE A 12 14.30 13.28 -9.83
N GLU A 13 15.60 13.00 -9.75
CA GLU A 13 16.44 13.28 -8.59
C GLU A 13 16.48 14.77 -8.22
N LYS A 14 16.47 15.67 -9.21
CA LYS A 14 16.42 17.12 -8.95
C LYS A 14 15.25 17.55 -8.08
N ARG A 15 14.11 16.86 -8.18
CA ARG A 15 12.90 17.15 -7.41
C ARG A 15 12.81 16.34 -6.12
N ASN A 16 13.53 15.23 -6.03
CA ASN A 16 13.37 14.21 -4.97
C ASN A 16 14.71 13.89 -4.28
N SER A 17 15.63 14.86 -4.21
CA SER A 17 16.99 14.66 -3.68
C SER A 17 17.05 14.19 -2.22
N HIS A 18 15.97 14.39 -1.45
CA HIS A 18 15.86 13.98 -0.05
C HIS A 18 14.95 12.75 0.15
N GLU A 19 14.68 12.00 -0.91
CA GLU A 19 13.77 10.86 -0.91
C GLU A 19 14.47 9.59 -1.44
N PRO A 20 15.45 9.04 -0.69
CA PRO A 20 16.29 7.95 -1.17
C PRO A 20 15.51 6.66 -1.46
N GLU A 21 14.52 6.31 -0.66
CA GLU A 21 13.72 5.10 -0.86
C GLU A 21 12.84 5.22 -2.12
N PHE A 22 12.30 6.41 -2.35
CA PHE A 22 11.55 6.68 -3.58
C PHE A 22 12.45 6.63 -4.82
N MET A 23 13.65 7.23 -4.76
CA MET A 23 14.60 7.22 -5.87
C MET A 23 15.09 5.81 -6.19
N GLN A 24 15.27 4.93 -5.19
CA GLN A 24 15.60 3.53 -5.41
C GLN A 24 14.50 2.82 -6.20
N ALA A 25 13.25 2.91 -5.77
CA ALA A 25 12.12 2.28 -6.45
C ALA A 25 11.94 2.79 -7.88
N VAL A 26 12.08 4.11 -8.09
CA VAL A 26 12.03 4.70 -9.43
C VAL A 26 13.14 4.16 -10.34
N LYS A 27 14.36 4.01 -9.82
CA LYS A 27 15.49 3.46 -10.57
C LYS A 27 15.22 2.02 -11.01
N GLU A 28 14.81 1.15 -10.11
CA GLU A 28 14.52 -0.26 -10.38
C GLU A 28 13.45 -0.41 -11.48
N VAL A 29 12.34 0.29 -11.35
CA VAL A 29 11.28 0.29 -12.37
C VAL A 29 11.72 0.90 -13.70
N ALA A 30 12.52 1.97 -13.66
CA ALA A 30 12.99 2.65 -14.88
C ALA A 30 13.98 1.79 -15.69
N GLU A 31 14.81 0.99 -15.02
CA GLU A 31 15.75 0.06 -15.67
C GLU A 31 15.02 -0.94 -16.56
N ASP A 32 13.84 -1.40 -16.15
CA ASP A 32 13.01 -2.35 -16.90
C ASP A 32 12.10 -1.66 -17.93
N LEU A 33 11.43 -0.57 -17.54
CA LEU A 33 10.40 0.04 -18.37
C LEU A 33 10.94 0.97 -19.47
N ILE A 34 12.05 1.67 -19.27
CA ILE A 34 12.60 2.58 -20.30
C ILE A 34 12.97 1.84 -21.59
N PRO A 35 13.64 0.66 -21.54
CA PRO A 35 13.90 -0.15 -22.75
C PRO A 35 12.62 -0.54 -23.50
N TYR A 36 11.55 -0.84 -22.79
CA TYR A 36 10.25 -1.16 -23.37
C TYR A 36 9.58 0.06 -23.99
N ILE A 37 9.48 1.16 -23.24
CA ILE A 37 8.83 2.40 -23.71
C ILE A 37 9.48 2.96 -24.97
N ILE A 38 10.82 2.89 -25.07
CA ILE A 38 11.54 3.40 -26.24
C ILE A 38 11.21 2.62 -27.53
N LYS A 39 10.91 1.32 -27.40
CA LYS A 39 10.58 0.45 -28.54
C LYS A 39 9.14 0.61 -29.05
N GLN A 40 8.30 1.30 -28.31
CA GLN A 40 6.88 1.44 -28.60
C GLN A 40 6.54 2.87 -29.06
N ASP A 41 6.25 3.05 -30.32
CA ASP A 41 5.92 4.36 -30.90
C ASP A 41 4.74 5.05 -30.22
N ILE A 42 3.80 4.28 -29.72
CA ILE A 42 2.60 4.77 -29.00
C ILE A 42 2.99 5.62 -27.76
N TYR A 43 4.19 5.42 -27.20
CA TYR A 43 4.65 6.14 -26.00
C TYR A 43 5.56 7.33 -26.33
N HIS A 44 5.97 7.53 -27.60
CA HIS A 44 6.86 8.62 -27.97
C HIS A 44 6.24 9.99 -27.62
N GLY A 45 7.04 10.85 -27.00
CA GLY A 45 6.66 12.22 -26.64
C GLY A 45 5.64 12.36 -25.49
N LYS A 46 5.15 11.26 -24.89
CA LYS A 46 4.09 11.30 -23.88
C LYS A 46 4.58 11.38 -22.44
N ASN A 47 5.89 11.27 -22.18
CA ASN A 47 6.50 11.33 -20.86
C ASN A 47 5.81 10.46 -19.80
N ILE A 48 5.36 9.26 -20.19
CA ILE A 48 4.47 8.43 -19.35
C ILE A 48 5.14 8.11 -18.00
N LEU A 49 6.37 7.60 -18.01
CA LEU A 49 7.05 7.23 -16.78
C LEU A 49 7.34 8.45 -15.90
N MET A 50 7.67 9.61 -16.50
CA MET A 50 7.85 10.87 -15.76
C MET A 50 6.55 11.26 -15.01
N ARG A 51 5.42 11.16 -15.69
CA ARG A 51 4.10 11.44 -15.10
C ARG A 51 3.75 10.45 -13.99
N MET A 52 4.12 9.18 -14.14
CA MET A 52 3.89 8.15 -13.12
C MET A 52 4.76 8.32 -11.88
N CYS A 53 5.91 8.99 -12.00
CA CYS A 53 6.78 9.30 -10.86
C CYS A 53 6.30 10.52 -10.05
N GLU A 54 5.38 11.31 -10.58
CA GLU A 54 4.85 12.50 -9.89
C GLU A 54 3.48 12.17 -9.29
N PRO A 55 3.28 12.27 -7.96
CA PRO A 55 1.97 12.09 -7.34
C PRO A 55 0.97 13.11 -7.88
N GLU A 56 -0.27 12.70 -8.10
CA GLU A 56 -1.35 13.64 -8.44
C GLU A 56 -1.63 14.58 -7.26
N ARG A 57 -1.55 14.07 -6.02
CA ARG A 57 -1.64 14.87 -4.79
C ARG A 57 -0.90 14.23 -3.63
N VAL A 58 -0.38 15.07 -2.76
CA VAL A 58 0.22 14.70 -1.48
C VAL A 58 -0.50 15.48 -0.37
N LEU A 59 -1.12 14.75 0.54
CA LEU A 59 -1.72 15.29 1.75
C LEU A 59 -0.77 15.03 2.92
N MET A 60 -0.45 16.09 3.66
CA MET A 60 0.29 16.00 4.92
C MET A 60 -0.47 16.81 5.96
N PHE A 61 -0.76 16.22 7.09
CA PHE A 61 -1.57 16.84 8.13
C PHE A 61 -1.08 16.46 9.53
N ARG A 62 -1.39 17.31 10.48
CA ARG A 62 -1.09 17.08 11.90
C ARG A 62 -2.18 16.23 12.52
N VAL A 63 -1.78 15.24 13.32
CA VAL A 63 -2.66 14.38 14.11
C VAL A 63 -2.40 14.59 15.58
N ASN A 64 -3.29 15.29 16.29
CA ASN A 64 -3.22 15.48 17.73
C ASN A 64 -4.10 14.46 18.42
N TRP A 65 -3.58 13.82 19.46
CA TRP A 65 -4.35 12.85 20.25
C TRP A 65 -3.88 12.87 21.70
N VAL A 66 -4.71 12.37 22.61
CA VAL A 66 -4.42 12.38 24.05
C VAL A 66 -4.03 10.95 24.46
N ASP A 67 -2.89 10.80 25.12
CA ASP A 67 -2.46 9.52 25.69
C ASP A 67 -3.23 9.16 26.99
N ASP A 68 -2.94 8.01 27.56
CA ASP A 68 -3.61 7.54 28.79
C ASP A 68 -3.19 8.34 30.04
N ASN A 69 -2.11 9.13 29.97
CA ASN A 69 -1.69 10.06 31.02
C ASN A 69 -2.37 11.44 30.92
N GLY A 70 -3.20 11.65 29.88
CA GLY A 70 -3.83 12.94 29.62
C GLY A 70 -2.96 13.94 28.86
N GLU A 71 -1.79 13.52 28.37
CA GLU A 71 -0.87 14.38 27.62
C GLU A 71 -1.23 14.41 26.12
N ILE A 72 -1.11 15.59 25.53
CA ILE A 72 -1.31 15.79 24.10
C ILE A 72 -0.07 15.32 23.35
N ARG A 73 -0.27 14.34 22.45
CA ARG A 73 0.73 13.84 21.52
C ARG A 73 0.46 14.36 20.11
N VAL A 74 1.53 14.48 19.32
CA VAL A 74 1.47 15.01 17.97
C VAL A 74 2.21 14.08 17.03
N ASN A 75 1.50 13.63 15.99
CA ASN A 75 2.06 12.83 14.91
C ASN A 75 1.78 13.52 13.55
N ARG A 76 2.49 13.06 12.51
CA ARG A 76 2.22 13.44 11.13
C ARG A 76 1.37 12.37 10.44
N GLY A 77 0.31 12.81 9.81
CA GLY A 77 -0.48 11.98 8.91
C GLY A 77 -0.19 12.31 7.45
N TYR A 78 -0.27 11.28 6.59
CA TYR A 78 -0.01 11.41 5.16
C TYR A 78 -1.02 10.61 4.35
N ARG A 79 -1.35 11.10 3.15
CA ARG A 79 -1.95 10.33 2.07
C ARG A 79 -1.34 10.76 0.74
N ILE A 80 -0.80 9.81 0.01
CA ILE A 80 -0.22 9.98 -1.33
C ILE A 80 -1.21 9.42 -2.33
N GLU A 81 -1.83 10.30 -3.08
CA GLU A 81 -2.70 9.96 -4.21
C GLU A 81 -1.82 9.96 -5.46
N MET A 82 -1.30 8.76 -5.80
CA MET A 82 -0.23 8.65 -6.78
C MET A 82 -0.74 8.70 -8.21
N ASN A 83 -1.73 7.89 -8.53
CA ASN A 83 -2.26 7.82 -9.89
C ASN A 83 -3.69 7.27 -9.90
N SER A 84 -4.58 7.95 -10.58
CA SER A 84 -6.00 7.60 -10.73
C SER A 84 -6.41 7.23 -12.16
N ALA A 85 -5.45 7.05 -13.08
CA ALA A 85 -5.73 6.87 -14.51
C ALA A 85 -6.65 5.67 -14.81
N ILE A 86 -6.61 4.62 -13.98
CA ILE A 86 -7.40 3.39 -14.17
C ILE A 86 -8.47 3.16 -13.10
N GLY A 87 -8.64 4.08 -12.17
CA GLY A 87 -9.67 3.97 -11.12
C GLY A 87 -9.33 4.77 -9.87
N PRO A 88 -10.18 4.70 -8.83
CA PRO A 88 -9.94 5.35 -7.55
C PRO A 88 -8.59 4.98 -6.95
N TYR A 89 -7.97 5.92 -6.23
CA TYR A 89 -6.73 5.60 -5.51
C TYR A 89 -6.98 4.45 -4.54
N LYS A 90 -6.07 3.48 -4.52
CA LYS A 90 -6.18 2.29 -3.67
C LYS A 90 -4.82 1.92 -3.09
N GLY A 91 -4.78 1.74 -1.78
CA GLY A 91 -3.58 1.27 -1.09
C GLY A 91 -3.65 1.47 0.42
N GLY A 92 -2.73 0.84 1.13
CA GLY A 92 -2.74 0.73 2.58
C GLY A 92 -2.40 2.02 3.33
N LEU A 93 -2.75 2.03 4.61
CA LEU A 93 -2.26 2.97 5.61
C LEU A 93 -1.26 2.24 6.50
N ARG A 94 -0.07 2.81 6.69
CA ARG A 94 0.99 2.27 7.56
C ARG A 94 1.14 3.13 8.81
N PHE A 95 1.06 2.51 10.00
CA PHE A 95 1.39 3.18 11.26
C PHE A 95 2.69 2.58 11.81
N HIS A 96 3.77 3.33 11.66
CA HIS A 96 5.10 2.91 12.09
C HIS A 96 6.02 4.12 12.27
N PRO A 97 6.92 4.13 13.28
CA PRO A 97 7.81 5.28 13.53
C PRO A 97 8.70 5.68 12.36
N SER A 98 9.01 4.75 11.45
CA SER A 98 9.83 5.05 10.26
C SER A 98 9.08 5.77 9.15
N VAL A 99 7.76 5.93 9.25
CA VAL A 99 6.96 6.54 8.18
C VAL A 99 7.38 7.98 7.94
N ASN A 100 7.73 8.25 6.70
CA ASN A 100 8.04 9.58 6.18
C ASN A 100 7.53 9.71 4.73
N LEU A 101 7.70 10.87 4.13
CA LEU A 101 7.21 11.13 2.77
C LEU A 101 7.89 10.24 1.73
N SER A 102 9.21 10.04 1.80
CA SER A 102 9.98 9.20 0.86
C SER A 102 9.46 7.76 0.86
N ILE A 103 9.30 7.16 2.04
CA ILE A 103 8.76 5.80 2.21
C ILE A 103 7.35 5.69 1.64
N LEU A 104 6.47 6.66 1.91
CA LEU A 104 5.11 6.58 1.40
C LEU A 104 5.01 6.85 -0.10
N LYS A 105 5.88 7.69 -0.66
CA LYS A 105 5.96 7.89 -2.12
C LYS A 105 6.42 6.63 -2.83
N PHE A 106 7.49 5.97 -2.36
CA PHE A 106 7.91 4.73 -3.00
C PHE A 106 6.80 3.67 -2.94
N LEU A 107 6.18 3.49 -1.78
CA LEU A 107 5.10 2.53 -1.62
C LEU A 107 3.87 2.86 -2.50
N ALA A 108 3.55 4.15 -2.67
CA ALA A 108 2.47 4.58 -3.54
C ALA A 108 2.80 4.34 -5.03
N PHE A 109 4.04 4.60 -5.42
CA PHE A 109 4.54 4.36 -6.77
C PHE A 109 4.48 2.87 -7.14
N GLU A 110 5.01 1.99 -6.30
CA GLU A 110 4.92 0.54 -6.49
C GLU A 110 3.46 0.05 -6.48
N GLN A 111 2.60 0.65 -5.65
CA GLN A 111 1.18 0.30 -5.59
C GLN A 111 0.46 0.54 -6.91
N VAL A 112 0.86 1.54 -7.71
CA VAL A 112 0.30 1.79 -9.04
C VAL A 112 0.52 0.57 -9.95
N PHE A 113 1.75 0.05 -10.01
CA PHE A 113 2.07 -1.13 -10.81
C PHE A 113 1.39 -2.38 -10.29
N LYS A 114 1.45 -2.60 -8.97
CA LYS A 114 0.78 -3.73 -8.33
C LYS A 114 -0.72 -3.77 -8.68
N ASN A 115 -1.41 -2.66 -8.56
CA ASN A 115 -2.86 -2.60 -8.84
C ASN A 115 -3.16 -2.80 -10.33
N SER A 116 -2.34 -2.26 -11.22
CA SER A 116 -2.52 -2.43 -12.67
C SER A 116 -2.47 -3.90 -13.12
N LEU A 117 -1.68 -4.73 -12.43
CA LEU A 117 -1.54 -6.15 -12.72
C LEU A 117 -2.75 -6.99 -12.28
N THR A 118 -3.66 -6.44 -11.48
CA THR A 118 -4.88 -7.14 -11.03
C THR A 118 -5.99 -7.16 -12.08
N THR A 119 -5.87 -6.40 -13.17
CA THR A 119 -6.91 -6.16 -14.18
C THR A 119 -8.15 -5.43 -13.65
N LEU A 120 -8.19 -5.07 -12.38
CA LEU A 120 -9.31 -4.33 -11.78
C LEU A 120 -9.12 -2.82 -11.94
N PRO A 121 -10.21 -2.02 -12.00
CA PRO A 121 -10.15 -0.58 -12.15
C PRO A 121 -9.77 0.11 -10.83
N MET A 122 -8.51 -0.01 -10.45
CA MET A 122 -7.94 0.56 -9.22
C MET A 122 -6.69 1.36 -9.55
N GLY A 123 -6.68 2.61 -9.16
CA GLY A 123 -5.48 3.46 -9.13
C GLY A 123 -4.53 3.08 -8.00
N GLY A 124 -3.50 3.89 -7.79
CA GLY A 124 -2.51 3.66 -6.74
C GLY A 124 -2.45 4.81 -5.74
N GLY A 125 -2.39 4.47 -4.45
CA GLY A 125 -2.18 5.41 -3.38
C GLY A 125 -1.61 4.74 -2.14
N LYS A 126 -1.03 5.52 -1.25
CA LYS A 126 -0.49 5.05 0.03
C LYS A 126 -0.63 6.13 1.08
N GLY A 127 -0.75 5.74 2.33
CA GLY A 127 -0.77 6.70 3.42
C GLY A 127 -0.26 6.11 4.72
N GLY A 128 -0.35 6.88 5.78
CA GLY A 128 0.06 6.43 7.09
C GLY A 128 0.48 7.54 8.02
N SER A 129 1.17 7.16 9.07
CA SER A 129 1.65 8.06 10.11
C SER A 129 2.92 7.50 10.78
N ASP A 130 3.73 8.37 11.33
CA ASP A 130 4.84 8.04 12.22
C ASP A 130 4.40 7.57 13.63
N PHE A 131 3.10 7.37 13.82
CA PHE A 131 2.53 6.78 15.03
C PHE A 131 2.94 5.30 15.19
N ASP A 132 3.39 4.93 16.39
CA ASP A 132 3.68 3.53 16.75
C ASP A 132 2.52 2.95 17.58
N PRO A 133 1.72 2.02 17.03
CA PRO A 133 0.63 1.37 17.76
C PRO A 133 1.11 0.33 18.78
N LYS A 134 2.41 -0.05 18.76
CA LYS A 134 2.95 -1.04 19.70
C LYS A 134 2.95 -0.47 21.11
N ASN A 135 2.56 -1.31 22.07
CA ASN A 135 2.50 -0.96 23.49
C ASN A 135 1.56 0.22 23.80
N LYS A 136 0.62 0.51 22.93
CA LYS A 136 -0.47 1.47 23.15
C LYS A 136 -1.75 0.75 23.56
N SER A 137 -2.50 1.35 24.48
CA SER A 137 -3.83 0.84 24.83
C SER A 137 -4.80 0.94 23.65
N ASP A 138 -5.86 0.13 23.67
CA ASP A 138 -6.91 0.23 22.67
C ASP A 138 -7.55 1.63 22.64
N SER A 139 -7.65 2.26 23.80
CA SER A 139 -8.16 3.63 23.93
C SER A 139 -7.25 4.67 23.29
N GLU A 140 -5.94 4.55 23.45
CA GLU A 140 -4.96 5.40 22.78
C GLU A 140 -5.02 5.25 21.27
N VAL A 141 -5.01 4.00 20.78
CA VAL A 141 -5.10 3.70 19.34
C VAL A 141 -6.42 4.20 18.77
N MET A 142 -7.53 4.05 19.49
CA MET A 142 -8.83 4.58 19.06
C MET A 142 -8.80 6.12 18.93
N ARG A 143 -8.31 6.82 19.94
CA ARG A 143 -8.20 8.30 19.92
C ARG A 143 -7.31 8.78 18.76
N PHE A 144 -6.17 8.10 18.55
CA PHE A 144 -5.32 8.39 17.40
C PHE A 144 -6.05 8.17 16.07
N CYS A 145 -6.67 7.02 15.85
CA CYS A 145 -7.40 6.70 14.63
C CYS A 145 -8.56 7.68 14.36
N GLN A 146 -9.26 8.10 15.39
CA GLN A 146 -10.32 9.10 15.27
C GLN A 146 -9.78 10.45 14.85
N SER A 147 -8.68 10.92 15.45
CA SER A 147 -8.03 12.17 15.08
C SER A 147 -7.47 12.11 13.65
N PHE A 148 -6.78 11.03 13.28
CA PHE A 148 -6.27 10.79 11.94
C PHE A 148 -7.39 10.84 10.89
N MET A 149 -8.50 10.16 11.15
CA MET A 149 -9.64 10.12 10.22
C MET A 149 -10.37 11.47 10.15
N THR A 150 -10.39 12.26 11.22
CA THR A 150 -10.97 13.61 11.21
C THR A 150 -10.31 14.53 10.19
N GLU A 151 -9.03 14.34 9.92
CA GLU A 151 -8.34 15.06 8.84
C GLU A 151 -8.53 14.38 7.48
N LEU A 152 -8.42 13.05 7.42
CA LEU A 152 -8.41 12.31 6.17
C LEU A 152 -9.79 12.21 5.48
N PHE A 153 -10.90 12.20 6.23
CA PHE A 153 -12.25 11.87 5.70
C PHE A 153 -12.70 12.75 4.54
N ARG A 154 -12.20 13.96 4.45
CA ARG A 154 -12.54 14.91 3.38
C ARG A 154 -11.99 14.53 2.01
N HIS A 155 -10.99 13.67 2.00
CA HIS A 155 -10.20 13.33 0.80
C HIS A 155 -10.45 11.91 0.31
N ILE A 156 -11.13 11.08 1.09
CA ILE A 156 -11.39 9.67 0.77
C ILE A 156 -12.88 9.40 0.54
N GLY A 157 -13.14 8.32 -0.16
CA GLY A 157 -14.51 7.90 -0.45
C GLY A 157 -14.55 6.69 -1.36
N PRO A 158 -15.71 6.03 -1.51
CA PRO A 158 -15.84 4.78 -2.27
C PRO A 158 -15.49 4.91 -3.76
N ASN A 159 -15.58 6.12 -4.32
CA ASN A 159 -15.33 6.42 -5.72
C ASN A 159 -14.13 7.33 -5.95
N THR A 160 -13.39 7.68 -4.92
CA THR A 160 -12.27 8.64 -4.98
C THR A 160 -10.97 8.00 -4.53
N ASP A 161 -10.93 7.59 -3.25
CA ASP A 161 -9.76 7.01 -2.62
C ASP A 161 -10.18 6.03 -1.54
N ILE A 162 -9.70 4.79 -1.63
CA ILE A 162 -10.12 3.69 -0.77
C ILE A 162 -8.90 3.13 -0.03
N PRO A 163 -8.59 3.63 1.17
CA PRO A 163 -7.52 3.11 1.98
C PRO A 163 -7.76 1.67 2.46
N ALA A 164 -6.67 1.01 2.85
CA ALA A 164 -6.65 -0.36 3.38
C ALA A 164 -5.71 -0.47 4.57
N GLY A 165 -5.61 -1.65 5.17
CA GLY A 165 -4.59 -1.95 6.17
C GLY A 165 -3.20 -2.16 5.55
N ASP A 166 -2.17 -1.96 6.36
CA ASP A 166 -0.76 -2.22 6.10
C ASP A 166 -0.05 -2.44 7.46
N ILE A 167 1.27 -2.35 7.55
CA ILE A 167 2.01 -2.48 8.81
C ILE A 167 1.42 -1.54 9.88
N GLY A 168 1.09 -2.09 11.05
CA GLY A 168 0.51 -1.35 12.17
C GLY A 168 -0.96 -0.95 12.01
N VAL A 169 -1.62 -1.39 10.92
CA VAL A 169 -3.04 -1.12 10.65
C VAL A 169 -3.76 -2.42 10.30
N GLY A 170 -4.36 -3.02 11.30
CA GLY A 170 -5.18 -4.23 11.18
C GLY A 170 -6.67 -3.94 11.26
N GLY A 171 -7.45 -5.00 11.51
CA GLY A 171 -8.92 -4.89 11.62
C GLY A 171 -9.39 -3.94 12.73
N ARG A 172 -8.65 -3.87 13.85
CA ARG A 172 -8.91 -2.95 14.95
C ARG A 172 -8.83 -1.48 14.50
N GLU A 173 -7.70 -1.09 13.91
CA GLU A 173 -7.46 0.28 13.42
C GLU A 173 -8.45 0.64 12.31
N ILE A 174 -8.70 -0.27 11.37
CA ILE A 174 -9.72 -0.09 10.33
C ILE A 174 -11.11 0.12 10.95
N GLY A 175 -11.44 -0.61 11.99
CA GLY A 175 -12.71 -0.44 12.71
C GLY A 175 -12.86 0.95 13.33
N TYR A 176 -11.84 1.42 14.03
CA TYR A 176 -11.85 2.77 14.62
C TYR A 176 -11.93 3.87 13.56
N MET A 177 -11.17 3.74 12.47
CA MET A 177 -11.21 4.71 11.38
C MET A 177 -12.54 4.70 10.62
N PHE A 178 -13.10 3.52 10.35
CA PHE A 178 -14.39 3.42 9.67
C PHE A 178 -15.54 3.96 10.53
N GLY A 179 -15.53 3.67 11.84
CA GLY A 179 -16.50 4.22 12.77
C GLY A 179 -16.47 5.76 12.80
N GLN A 180 -15.28 6.35 12.79
CA GLN A 180 -15.13 7.80 12.74
C GLN A 180 -15.55 8.39 11.39
N TYR A 181 -15.17 7.78 10.29
CA TYR A 181 -15.61 8.20 8.94
C TYR A 181 -17.14 8.20 8.85
N LYS A 182 -17.79 7.11 9.28
CA LYS A 182 -19.26 6.98 9.30
C LYS A 182 -19.90 8.11 10.08
N ARG A 183 -19.35 8.47 11.25
CA ARG A 183 -19.87 9.58 12.07
C ARG A 183 -19.75 10.94 11.40
N LEU A 184 -18.61 11.20 10.73
CA LEU A 184 -18.33 12.49 10.09
C LEU A 184 -19.11 12.67 8.78
N LYS A 185 -19.24 11.61 7.99
CA LYS A 185 -19.96 11.63 6.71
C LYS A 185 -21.45 11.34 6.85
N ASN A 186 -21.87 10.69 7.93
CA ASN A 186 -23.20 10.11 8.10
C ASN A 186 -23.56 9.10 6.98
N GLU A 187 -22.57 8.32 6.52
CA GLU A 187 -22.70 7.37 5.41
C GLU A 187 -22.09 6.02 5.79
N PHE A 188 -22.74 4.93 5.37
CA PHE A 188 -22.19 3.57 5.44
C PHE A 188 -21.80 3.11 4.03
N THR A 189 -20.54 3.29 3.66
CA THR A 189 -20.05 3.09 2.29
C THR A 189 -18.82 2.17 2.22
N GLY A 190 -18.39 1.81 0.99
CA GLY A 190 -17.23 1.00 0.71
C GLY A 190 -15.87 1.72 0.83
N VAL A 191 -15.73 2.70 1.69
CA VAL A 191 -14.57 3.62 1.76
C VAL A 191 -13.25 3.02 2.24
N LEU A 192 -13.30 1.99 3.07
CA LEU A 192 -12.13 1.30 3.63
C LEU A 192 -12.20 -0.19 3.35
N THR A 193 -11.09 -0.83 3.01
CA THR A 193 -11.01 -2.30 2.95
C THR A 193 -10.29 -2.87 4.17
N GLY A 194 -10.54 -4.15 4.47
CA GLY A 194 -10.08 -4.79 5.72
C GLY A 194 -11.09 -4.71 6.86
N LYS A 195 -12.32 -4.34 6.55
CA LYS A 195 -13.45 -4.36 7.49
C LYS A 195 -13.84 -5.78 7.87
N GLY A 196 -14.43 -5.96 9.05
CA GLY A 196 -15.05 -7.22 9.44
C GLY A 196 -16.25 -7.58 8.57
N VAL A 197 -16.53 -8.88 8.40
CA VAL A 197 -17.59 -9.38 7.52
C VAL A 197 -18.96 -8.81 7.92
N SER A 198 -19.24 -8.71 9.23
CA SER A 198 -20.51 -8.20 9.74
C SER A 198 -20.76 -6.70 9.48
N TRP A 199 -19.76 -5.96 9.03
CA TRP A 199 -19.87 -4.53 8.77
C TRP A 199 -19.22 -4.11 7.42
N GLY A 200 -19.41 -4.93 6.40
CA GLY A 200 -19.09 -4.61 5.01
C GLY A 200 -17.73 -5.11 4.52
N GLY A 201 -17.10 -6.05 5.22
CA GLY A 201 -15.87 -6.71 4.80
C GLY A 201 -16.09 -7.95 3.93
N SER A 202 -14.99 -8.49 3.41
CA SER A 202 -14.96 -9.70 2.58
C SER A 202 -14.42 -10.90 3.37
N LEU A 203 -14.90 -12.10 3.02
CA LEU A 203 -14.32 -13.36 3.48
C LEU A 203 -12.90 -13.56 2.94
N ILE A 204 -12.10 -14.40 3.62
CA ILE A 204 -10.76 -14.85 3.21
C ILE A 204 -9.76 -13.69 3.03
N ARG A 205 -10.09 -12.48 3.47
CA ARG A 205 -9.20 -11.31 3.30
C ARG A 205 -7.87 -11.46 4.08
N PRO A 206 -7.83 -11.97 5.32
CA PRO A 206 -6.58 -12.16 6.05
C PRO A 206 -5.63 -13.15 5.38
N GLU A 207 -6.15 -14.18 4.77
CA GLU A 207 -5.40 -15.29 4.18
C GLU A 207 -5.00 -15.04 2.71
N ALA A 208 -5.73 -14.17 2.02
CA ALA A 208 -5.61 -13.98 0.57
C ALA A 208 -4.18 -13.65 0.11
N THR A 209 -3.44 -12.84 0.85
CA THR A 209 -2.08 -12.45 0.50
C THR A 209 -1.12 -13.65 0.62
N GLY A 210 -1.28 -14.48 1.65
CA GLY A 210 -0.49 -15.68 1.84
C GLY A 210 -0.70 -16.70 0.72
N TYR A 211 -1.93 -16.99 0.36
CA TYR A 211 -2.28 -17.84 -0.78
C TYR A 211 -1.72 -17.29 -2.09
N GLY A 212 -1.98 -16.03 -2.40
CA GLY A 212 -1.50 -15.40 -3.62
C GLY A 212 0.02 -15.42 -3.76
N THR A 213 0.74 -15.26 -2.66
CA THR A 213 2.22 -15.35 -2.65
C THR A 213 2.69 -16.75 -3.08
N VAL A 214 2.08 -17.81 -2.55
CA VAL A 214 2.46 -19.20 -2.90
C VAL A 214 2.08 -19.53 -4.33
N TYR A 215 0.88 -19.19 -4.78
CA TYR A 215 0.46 -19.41 -6.17
C TYR A 215 1.36 -18.70 -7.16
N PHE A 216 1.70 -17.44 -6.89
CA PHE A 216 2.59 -16.67 -7.77
C PHE A 216 4.01 -17.27 -7.82
N ALA A 217 4.54 -17.73 -6.68
CA ALA A 217 5.83 -18.41 -6.65
C ALA A 217 5.81 -19.72 -7.44
N GLU A 218 4.72 -20.48 -7.37
CA GLU A 218 4.54 -21.70 -8.16
C GLU A 218 4.47 -21.38 -9.67
N ASP A 219 3.69 -20.38 -10.05
CA ASP A 219 3.57 -19.95 -11.45
C ASP A 219 4.91 -19.46 -12.04
N MET A 220 5.69 -18.69 -11.24
CA MET A 220 7.04 -18.27 -11.65
C MET A 220 7.96 -19.46 -11.92
N LEU A 221 7.96 -20.45 -11.03
CA LEU A 221 8.78 -21.65 -11.20
C LEU A 221 8.31 -22.47 -12.41
N ASN A 222 7.01 -22.64 -12.58
CA ASN A 222 6.44 -23.37 -13.72
C ASN A 222 6.79 -22.70 -15.06
N TYR A 223 6.80 -21.36 -15.10
CA TYR A 223 7.20 -20.60 -16.29
C TYR A 223 8.65 -20.90 -16.70
N GLU A 224 9.52 -21.16 -15.73
CA GLU A 224 10.93 -21.56 -15.95
C GLU A 224 11.11 -23.07 -16.14
N GLY A 225 10.05 -23.86 -16.24
CA GLY A 225 10.09 -25.31 -16.35
C GLY A 225 10.50 -26.02 -15.04
N ASN A 226 10.29 -25.36 -13.90
CA ASN A 226 10.65 -25.81 -12.56
C ASN A 226 9.39 -25.98 -11.69
N SER A 227 9.55 -26.43 -10.43
CA SER A 227 8.41 -26.56 -9.49
C SER A 227 8.87 -26.38 -8.04
N LEU A 228 7.92 -26.21 -7.13
CA LEU A 228 8.17 -26.16 -5.67
C LEU A 228 8.62 -27.52 -5.09
N LYS A 229 8.33 -28.61 -5.78
CA LYS A 229 8.64 -29.96 -5.29
C LYS A 229 10.13 -30.15 -5.04
N GLY A 230 10.48 -30.54 -3.82
CA GLY A 230 11.87 -30.84 -3.43
C GLY A 230 12.72 -29.59 -3.17
N LYS A 231 12.14 -28.38 -3.20
CA LYS A 231 12.87 -27.15 -2.88
C LYS A 231 12.82 -26.83 -1.38
N THR A 232 13.88 -26.21 -0.89
CA THR A 232 13.88 -25.58 0.44
C THR A 232 13.35 -24.17 0.31
N VAL A 233 12.32 -23.84 1.08
CA VAL A 233 11.71 -22.50 1.12
C VAL A 233 11.91 -21.89 2.50
N THR A 234 12.37 -20.66 2.56
CA THR A 234 12.48 -19.89 3.80
C THR A 234 11.41 -18.81 3.85
N ILE A 235 10.74 -18.67 5.00
CA ILE A 235 9.70 -17.69 5.22
C ILE A 235 10.10 -16.81 6.40
N SER A 236 10.14 -15.49 6.19
CA SER A 236 10.43 -14.51 7.23
C SER A 236 9.18 -13.74 7.63
N GLY A 237 8.99 -13.54 8.93
CA GLY A 237 7.87 -12.78 9.51
C GLY A 237 6.92 -13.62 10.36
N ALA A 238 6.12 -12.94 11.18
CA ALA A 238 5.12 -13.52 12.08
C ALA A 238 3.75 -12.83 11.98
N GLY A 239 3.51 -12.08 10.89
CA GLY A 239 2.21 -11.46 10.60
C GLY A 239 1.28 -12.43 9.87
N ASN A 240 0.14 -11.94 9.36
CA ASN A 240 -0.88 -12.79 8.71
C ASN A 240 -0.37 -13.54 7.47
N VAL A 241 0.55 -12.97 6.71
CA VAL A 241 1.02 -13.55 5.44
C VAL A 241 1.92 -14.77 5.66
N ALA A 242 2.89 -14.69 6.56
CA ALA A 242 3.88 -15.74 6.76
C ALA A 242 3.28 -17.06 7.25
N PRO A 243 2.44 -17.14 8.31
CA PRO A 243 1.79 -18.37 8.74
C PRO A 243 0.92 -19.01 7.67
N VAL A 244 0.16 -18.21 6.91
CA VAL A 244 -0.69 -18.74 5.83
C VAL A 244 0.15 -19.32 4.70
N SER A 245 1.21 -18.62 4.27
CA SER A 245 2.14 -19.11 3.26
C SER A 245 2.83 -20.40 3.72
N TYR A 246 3.28 -20.46 4.97
CA TYR A 246 3.88 -21.65 5.56
C TYR A 246 2.93 -22.85 5.52
N THR A 247 1.72 -22.67 6.01
CA THR A 247 0.70 -23.73 6.03
C THR A 247 0.41 -24.23 4.61
N HIS A 248 0.29 -23.33 3.64
CA HIS A 248 -0.04 -23.69 2.27
C HIS A 248 1.10 -24.39 1.53
N LEU A 249 2.36 -24.10 1.87
CA LEU A 249 3.54 -24.78 1.33
C LEU A 249 3.80 -26.15 1.98
N THR A 250 3.45 -26.34 3.27
CA THR A 250 3.87 -27.52 4.05
C THR A 250 2.77 -28.57 4.20
N LEU A 251 1.51 -28.20 4.07
CA LEU A 251 0.47 -29.22 4.02
C LEU A 251 0.63 -30.05 2.76
N PRO A 252 0.67 -31.41 2.88
CA PRO A 252 0.50 -32.24 1.71
C PRO A 252 -0.81 -31.79 1.07
N THR A 253 -0.76 -31.45 -0.21
CA THR A 253 -1.93 -31.13 -0.99
C THR A 253 -2.85 -32.35 -1.04
N THR A 254 -3.56 -32.62 0.04
CA THR A 254 -4.75 -33.44 -0.01
C THR A 254 -5.75 -32.62 -0.79
N ARG A 255 -5.81 -32.86 -2.09
CA ARG A 255 -6.93 -32.45 -2.92
C ARG A 255 -8.18 -32.97 -2.22
N TRP A 256 -8.93 -32.08 -1.62
CA TRP A 256 -10.33 -32.33 -1.38
C TRP A 256 -11.01 -32.30 -2.76
N VAL A 257 -11.41 -33.45 -3.21
CA VAL A 257 -12.30 -33.62 -4.37
C VAL A 257 -13.70 -33.22 -3.98
#